data_054178356a2eb28dab7f4fc7063ad377
#
_entry.id   054178356a2eb28dab7f4fc7063ad377
#
_cell.length_a   1.000
_cell.length_b   1.000
_cell.length_c   1.000
_cell.angle_alpha   90.00
_cell.angle_beta   90.00
_cell.angle_gamma   90.00
#
_symmetry.space_group_name_H-M   'P 1'
#
loop_
_entity.id
_entity.type
_entity.pdbx_description
1 polymer ?
#
loop_
_entity_poly.entity_id
_entity_poly.type
_entity_poly.pdbx_seq_one_letter_code
_entity_poly.pdbx_strand_id
1 'polypeptide(L)'
;MKDFDVIVLGGGAAGLMAAFTAGRRGRRVLLLEHSDRAGRKILISGGGRCNFTNTGTRAENYLSENPHFAKSALARYTPQDFVALVRQHGIAFHEKTLGQLFCDGSAQQIVEMLVRECRDAGVDIRTSTSVLSVTKAEGCFTVGTSAGGLTASSVIVAT
;
A
#
# COMPACT_ATOMS: atom_id res chain seq x y z
N MET A 1 3.91 -26.16 7.61
CA MET A 1 2.81 -25.17 7.56
C MET A 1 3.42 -23.85 7.13
N LYS A 2 2.81 -23.08 6.22
CA LYS A 2 3.37 -21.79 5.77
C LYS A 2 3.18 -20.74 6.88
N ASP A 3 4.16 -19.83 7.03
CA ASP A 3 4.12 -18.79 8.06
C ASP A 3 2.98 -17.81 7.80
N PHE A 4 2.81 -17.40 6.51
CA PHE A 4 1.81 -16.44 6.06
C PHE A 4 1.03 -16.91 4.84
N ASP A 5 -0.13 -16.33 4.61
CA ASP A 5 -0.88 -16.51 3.37
C ASP A 5 -0.33 -15.56 2.29
N VAL A 6 0.03 -14.32 2.70
CA VAL A 6 0.57 -13.28 1.82
C VAL A 6 1.74 -12.59 2.50
N ILE A 7 2.85 -12.42 1.77
CA ILE A 7 3.93 -11.49 2.15
C ILE A 7 3.92 -10.33 1.14
N VAL A 8 3.82 -9.09 1.65
CA VAL A 8 3.89 -7.86 0.86
C VAL A 8 5.28 -7.26 1.01
N LEU A 9 5.94 -6.98 -0.11
CA LEU A 9 7.27 -6.38 -0.16
C LEU A 9 7.16 -4.89 -0.46
N GLY A 10 7.52 -4.06 0.50
CA GLY A 10 7.47 -2.60 0.43
C GLY A 10 6.32 -1.99 1.22
N GLY A 11 6.64 -1.08 2.14
CA GLY A 11 5.72 -0.37 3.02
C GLY A 11 5.29 1.00 2.49
N GLY A 12 5.25 1.19 1.16
CA GLY A 12 4.70 2.38 0.52
C GLY A 12 3.17 2.37 0.46
N ALA A 13 2.57 3.34 -0.24
CA ALA A 13 1.12 3.44 -0.39
C ALA A 13 0.49 2.17 -0.96
N ALA A 14 1.07 1.63 -2.04
CA ALA A 14 0.58 0.41 -2.68
C ALA A 14 0.67 -0.81 -1.76
N GLY A 15 1.80 -0.98 -1.05
CA GLY A 15 2.00 -2.10 -0.15
C GLY A 15 1.08 -2.07 1.06
N LEU A 16 0.93 -0.92 1.71
CA LEU A 16 0.01 -0.75 2.82
C LEU A 16 -1.44 -1.03 2.38
N MET A 17 -1.84 -0.48 1.22
CA MET A 17 -3.17 -0.71 0.64
C MET A 17 -3.42 -2.20 0.34
N ALA A 18 -2.45 -2.88 -0.28
CA ALA A 18 -2.54 -4.31 -0.59
C ALA A 18 -2.61 -5.15 0.68
N ALA A 19 -1.79 -4.81 1.69
CA ALA A 19 -1.70 -5.54 2.94
C ALA A 19 -3.03 -5.50 3.73
N PHE A 20 -3.60 -4.31 4.00
CA PHE A 20 -4.85 -4.25 4.72
C PHE A 20 -6.02 -4.84 3.92
N THR A 21 -6.01 -4.71 2.59
CA THR A 21 -7.03 -5.32 1.73
C THR A 21 -7.01 -6.85 1.85
N ALA A 22 -5.83 -7.46 1.87
CA ALA A 22 -5.67 -8.90 2.07
C ALA A 22 -6.07 -9.31 3.52
N GLY A 23 -5.65 -8.53 4.52
CA GLY A 23 -6.00 -8.75 5.92
C GLY A 23 -7.50 -8.71 6.17
N ARG A 24 -8.22 -7.72 5.62
CA ARG A 24 -9.68 -7.63 5.68
C ARG A 24 -10.41 -8.82 5.03
N ARG A 25 -9.72 -9.58 4.18
CA ARG A 25 -10.22 -10.84 3.60
C ARG A 25 -9.85 -12.06 4.44
N GLY A 26 -9.41 -11.87 5.69
CA GLY A 26 -9.07 -12.94 6.62
C GLY A 26 -7.75 -13.65 6.29
N ARG A 27 -6.84 -13.01 5.55
CA ARG A 27 -5.51 -13.58 5.25
C ARG A 27 -4.52 -13.21 6.34
N ARG A 28 -3.63 -14.16 6.68
CA ARG A 28 -2.47 -13.88 7.52
C ARG A 28 -1.44 -13.15 6.67
N VAL A 29 -1.26 -11.86 6.91
CA VAL A 29 -0.46 -10.97 6.08
C VAL A 29 0.75 -10.46 6.84
N LEU A 30 1.91 -10.54 6.19
CA LEU A 30 3.14 -9.87 6.62
C LEU A 30 3.49 -8.81 5.59
N LEU A 31 3.80 -7.60 6.04
CA LEU A 31 4.38 -6.53 5.24
C LEU A 31 5.82 -6.30 5.67
N LEU A 32 6.74 -6.34 4.71
CA LEU A 32 8.18 -6.11 4.90
C LEU A 32 8.58 -4.75 4.33
N GLU A 33 9.24 -3.92 5.13
CA GLU A 33 9.79 -2.61 4.73
C GLU A 33 11.25 -2.52 5.16
N HIS A 34 12.14 -2.17 4.21
CA HIS A 34 13.58 -2.06 4.49
C HIS A 34 13.92 -0.82 5.33
N SER A 35 13.15 0.24 5.21
CA SER A 35 13.34 1.47 5.98
C SER A 35 12.88 1.31 7.44
N ASP A 36 13.28 2.25 8.27
CA ASP A 36 12.90 2.34 9.68
C ASP A 36 11.40 2.60 9.91
N ARG A 37 10.70 3.06 8.87
CA ARG A 37 9.26 3.36 8.89
C ARG A 37 8.61 3.10 7.53
N ALA A 38 7.32 2.77 7.57
CA ALA A 38 6.48 2.73 6.37
C ALA A 38 6.13 4.13 5.87
N GLY A 39 5.78 4.25 4.59
CA GLY A 39 5.24 5.46 3.99
C GLY A 39 6.25 6.57 3.68
N ARG A 40 7.55 6.31 3.65
CA ARG A 40 8.58 7.36 3.42
C ARG A 40 8.32 8.23 2.20
N LYS A 41 7.94 7.64 1.05
CA LYS A 41 7.62 8.40 -0.16
C LYS A 41 6.34 9.23 0.01
N ILE A 42 5.37 8.77 0.81
CA ILE A 42 4.16 9.54 1.12
C ILE A 42 4.51 10.81 1.88
N LEU A 43 5.40 10.70 2.88
CA LEU A 43 5.78 11.81 3.76
C LEU A 43 6.39 13.01 3.02
N ILE A 44 7.12 12.76 1.93
CA ILE A 44 7.76 13.82 1.12
C ILE A 44 6.89 14.25 -0.07
N SER A 45 5.82 13.54 -0.35
CA SER A 45 4.94 13.86 -1.48
C SER A 45 4.18 15.16 -1.25
N GLY A 46 3.89 15.89 -2.33
CA GLY A 46 3.12 17.13 -2.27
C GLY A 46 3.69 18.19 -1.33
N GLY A 47 5.02 18.24 -1.15
CA GLY A 47 5.66 19.17 -0.22
C GLY A 47 5.34 18.89 1.25
N GLY A 48 5.17 17.62 1.62
CA GLY A 48 4.84 17.18 2.98
C GLY A 48 3.34 17.20 3.32
N ARG A 49 2.47 17.54 2.36
CA ARG A 49 1.01 17.53 2.52
C ARG A 49 0.31 16.39 1.81
N CYS A 50 1.04 15.53 1.15
CA CYS A 50 0.54 14.40 0.35
C CYS A 50 -0.52 14.81 -0.68
N ASN A 51 -0.16 14.83 -1.96
CA ASN A 51 -1.16 14.75 -3.02
C ASN A 51 -1.69 13.31 -3.05
N PHE A 52 -2.74 13.03 -2.30
CA PHE A 52 -3.16 11.65 -2.04
C PHE A 52 -4.06 11.08 -3.14
N THR A 53 -4.74 11.91 -3.91
CA THR A 53 -5.51 11.49 -5.10
C THR A 53 -5.82 12.66 -6.03
N ASN A 54 -6.41 12.33 -7.19
CA ASN A 54 -6.98 13.29 -8.12
C ASN A 54 -8.39 12.83 -8.50
N THR A 55 -9.38 13.71 -8.33
CA THR A 55 -10.80 13.42 -8.59
C THR A 55 -11.10 13.10 -10.05
N GLY A 56 -10.25 13.59 -10.97
CA GLY A 56 -10.34 13.35 -12.41
C GLY A 56 -9.58 12.13 -12.92
N THR A 57 -9.02 11.29 -12.04
CA THR A 57 -8.25 10.11 -12.44
C THR A 57 -9.09 9.14 -13.26
N ARG A 58 -8.59 8.78 -14.44
CA ARG A 58 -9.21 7.84 -15.40
C ARG A 58 -8.15 6.88 -15.93
N ALA A 59 -8.59 5.78 -16.54
CA ALA A 59 -7.69 4.79 -17.13
C ALA A 59 -6.77 5.41 -18.22
N GLU A 60 -7.27 6.41 -18.94
CA GLU A 60 -6.54 7.10 -19.99
C GLU A 60 -5.37 7.95 -19.48
N ASN A 61 -5.32 8.24 -18.17
CA ASN A 61 -4.19 8.93 -17.55
C ASN A 61 -2.97 8.00 -17.31
N TYR A 62 -3.15 6.69 -17.48
CA TYR A 62 -2.09 5.69 -17.30
C TYR A 62 -1.54 5.26 -18.65
N LEU A 63 -0.36 5.78 -18.98
CA LEU A 63 0.31 5.48 -20.24
C LEU A 63 1.06 4.15 -20.12
N SER A 64 0.70 3.19 -20.97
CA SER A 64 1.39 1.91 -21.09
C SER A 64 1.12 1.29 -22.47
N GLU A 65 1.90 0.28 -22.86
CA GLU A 65 1.64 -0.50 -24.08
C GLU A 65 0.27 -1.19 -24.05
N ASN A 66 -0.23 -1.53 -22.86
CA ASN A 66 -1.57 -2.05 -22.67
C ASN A 66 -2.51 -0.93 -22.16
N PRO A 67 -3.32 -0.30 -23.01
CA PRO A 67 -4.22 0.79 -22.61
C PRO A 67 -5.37 0.32 -21.69
N HIS A 68 -5.53 -0.98 -21.50
CA HIS A 68 -6.56 -1.56 -20.64
C HIS A 68 -6.03 -1.91 -19.25
N PHE A 69 -4.73 -1.77 -19.01
CA PHE A 69 -4.07 -2.20 -17.78
C PHE A 69 -4.74 -1.68 -16.51
N ALA A 70 -5.05 -0.38 -16.45
CA ALA A 70 -5.59 0.25 -15.25
C ALA A 70 -7.13 0.14 -15.11
N LYS A 71 -7.87 -0.21 -16.17
CA LYS A 71 -9.35 -0.14 -16.20
C LYS A 71 -10.01 -0.93 -15.09
N SER A 72 -9.63 -2.19 -14.91
CA SER A 72 -10.25 -3.06 -13.90
C SER A 72 -9.95 -2.60 -12.47
N ALA A 73 -8.73 -2.13 -12.21
CA ALA A 73 -8.34 -1.63 -10.90
C ALA A 73 -9.12 -0.36 -10.53
N LEU A 74 -9.16 0.62 -11.44
CA LEU A 74 -9.87 1.89 -11.24
C LEU A 74 -11.39 1.74 -11.16
N ALA A 75 -11.97 0.75 -11.85
CA ALA A 75 -13.40 0.44 -11.73
C ALA A 75 -13.77 -0.19 -10.38
N ARG A 76 -12.83 -0.90 -9.74
CA ARG A 76 -13.05 -1.56 -8.45
C ARG A 76 -12.69 -0.71 -7.25
N TYR A 77 -11.82 0.25 -7.43
CA TYR A 77 -11.39 1.19 -6.40
C TYR A 77 -11.14 2.55 -7.04
N THR A 78 -12.08 3.43 -6.85
CA THR A 78 -12.11 4.76 -7.47
C THR A 78 -11.38 5.80 -6.62
N PRO A 79 -11.01 6.97 -7.15
CA PRO A 79 -10.55 8.10 -6.34
C PRO A 79 -11.51 8.45 -5.20
N GLN A 80 -12.82 8.35 -5.43
CA GLN A 80 -13.86 8.63 -4.45
C GLN A 80 -13.86 7.64 -3.28
N ASP A 81 -13.53 6.37 -3.53
CA ASP A 81 -13.39 5.36 -2.46
C ASP A 81 -12.23 5.72 -1.52
N PHE A 82 -11.10 6.21 -2.08
CA PHE A 82 -10.00 6.67 -1.26
C PHE A 82 -10.33 7.96 -0.49
N VAL A 83 -11.04 8.91 -1.11
CA VAL A 83 -11.55 10.11 -0.43
C VAL A 83 -12.49 9.73 0.71
N ALA A 84 -13.36 8.74 0.52
CA ALA A 84 -14.23 8.25 1.58
C ALA A 84 -13.44 7.68 2.76
N LEU A 85 -12.37 6.92 2.51
CA LEU A 85 -11.47 6.41 3.53
C LEU A 85 -10.79 7.56 4.30
N VAL A 86 -10.26 8.56 3.60
CA VAL A 86 -9.63 9.76 4.21
C VAL A 86 -10.63 10.50 5.11
N ARG A 87 -11.87 10.68 4.66
CA ARG A 87 -12.96 11.29 5.46
C ARG A 87 -13.34 10.45 6.68
N GLN A 88 -13.40 9.14 6.55
CA GLN A 88 -13.70 8.22 7.66
C GLN A 88 -12.68 8.37 8.81
N HIS A 89 -11.45 8.69 8.49
CA HIS A 89 -10.39 8.97 9.46
C HIS A 89 -10.35 10.43 9.95
N GLY A 90 -11.31 11.28 9.54
CA GLY A 90 -11.39 12.67 9.97
C GLY A 90 -10.24 13.55 9.47
N ILE A 91 -9.57 13.15 8.37
CA ILE A 91 -8.46 13.91 7.79
C ILE A 91 -9.03 15.04 6.93
N ALA A 92 -8.75 16.29 7.29
CA ALA A 92 -9.12 17.46 6.53
C ALA A 92 -8.23 17.63 5.29
N PHE A 93 -8.83 18.02 4.17
CA PHE A 93 -8.15 18.20 2.90
C PHE A 93 -8.83 19.23 2.01
N HIS A 94 -8.11 19.73 1.03
CA HIS A 94 -8.61 20.65 0.01
C HIS A 94 -8.19 20.23 -1.40
N GLU A 95 -8.94 20.72 -2.38
CA GLU A 95 -8.54 20.67 -3.78
C GLU A 95 -7.64 21.87 -4.10
N LYS A 96 -6.48 21.61 -4.68
CA LYS A 96 -5.54 22.67 -5.07
C LYS A 96 -5.79 23.13 -6.50
N THR A 97 -5.51 22.27 -7.48
CA THR A 97 -5.70 22.52 -8.92
C THR A 97 -6.03 21.23 -9.65
N LEU A 98 -6.86 21.30 -10.69
CA LEU A 98 -7.12 20.19 -11.59
C LEU A 98 -7.53 18.88 -10.91
N GLY A 99 -8.30 18.96 -9.83
CA GLY A 99 -8.78 17.80 -9.10
C GLY A 99 -7.77 17.18 -8.12
N GLN A 100 -6.59 17.76 -7.95
CA GLN A 100 -5.58 17.28 -7.00
C GLN A 100 -6.00 17.56 -5.55
N LEU A 101 -6.03 16.52 -4.71
CA LEU A 101 -6.40 16.64 -3.31
C LEU A 101 -5.18 16.51 -2.40
N PHE A 102 -5.04 17.46 -1.47
CA PHE A 102 -3.95 17.55 -0.51
C PHE A 102 -4.49 17.60 0.92
N CYS A 103 -3.76 16.99 1.86
CA CYS A 103 -4.09 17.16 3.29
C CYS A 103 -3.89 18.62 3.72
N ASP A 104 -4.78 19.12 4.56
CA ASP A 104 -4.63 20.46 5.17
C ASP A 104 -3.49 20.48 6.18
N GLY A 105 -3.34 19.40 6.94
CA GLY A 105 -2.28 19.21 7.91
C GLY A 105 -0.99 18.67 7.29
N SER A 106 -0.72 17.40 7.44
CA SER A 106 0.54 16.79 6.99
C SER A 106 0.32 15.43 6.32
N ALA A 107 1.28 15.04 5.47
CA ALA A 107 1.34 13.71 4.86
C ALA A 107 1.40 12.57 5.89
N GLN A 108 1.85 12.87 7.11
CA GLN A 108 1.89 11.92 8.22
C GLN A 108 0.50 11.34 8.52
N GLN A 109 -0.58 12.14 8.39
CA GLN A 109 -1.95 11.69 8.61
C GLN A 109 -2.36 10.55 7.66
N ILE A 110 -1.94 10.60 6.40
CA ILE A 110 -2.20 9.52 5.43
C ILE A 110 -1.39 8.26 5.79
N VAL A 111 -0.15 8.41 6.21
CA VAL A 111 0.67 7.27 6.65
C VAL A 111 0.05 6.59 7.87
N GLU A 112 -0.32 7.38 8.89
CA GLU A 112 -0.96 6.88 10.11
C GLU A 112 -2.29 6.18 9.82
N MET A 113 -3.10 6.75 8.94
CA MET A 113 -4.34 6.14 8.46
C MET A 113 -4.07 4.76 7.86
N LEU A 114 -3.17 4.66 6.88
CA LEU A 114 -2.88 3.39 6.21
C LEU A 114 -2.28 2.34 7.15
N VAL A 115 -1.40 2.76 8.06
CA VAL A 115 -0.81 1.86 9.08
C VAL A 115 -1.90 1.39 10.06
N ARG A 116 -2.82 2.27 10.46
CA ARG A 116 -3.96 1.92 11.30
C ARG A 116 -4.86 0.89 10.61
N GLU A 117 -5.19 1.09 9.33
CA GLU A 117 -5.95 0.14 8.52
C GLU A 117 -5.29 -1.24 8.47
N CYS A 118 -3.95 -1.28 8.32
CA CYS A 118 -3.19 -2.53 8.38
C CYS A 118 -3.30 -3.19 9.76
N ARG A 119 -3.15 -2.42 10.84
CA ARG A 119 -3.23 -2.92 12.21
C ARG A 119 -4.62 -3.49 12.52
N ASP A 120 -5.66 -2.75 12.17
CA ASP A 120 -7.06 -3.15 12.39
C ASP A 120 -7.43 -4.40 11.56
N ALA A 121 -6.75 -4.61 10.43
CA ALA A 121 -6.85 -5.81 9.60
C ALA A 121 -5.94 -6.98 10.04
N GLY A 122 -5.22 -6.86 11.15
CA GLY A 122 -4.35 -7.90 11.69
C GLY A 122 -3.07 -8.14 10.87
N VAL A 123 -2.59 -7.14 10.13
CA VAL A 123 -1.34 -7.23 9.37
C VAL A 123 -0.13 -7.11 10.29
N ASP A 124 0.81 -8.04 10.18
CA ASP A 124 2.15 -7.93 10.78
C ASP A 124 3.01 -7.00 9.91
N ILE A 125 3.44 -5.87 10.45
CA ILE A 125 4.32 -4.91 9.75
C ILE A 125 5.70 -4.98 10.37
N ARG A 126 6.71 -5.33 9.56
CA ARG A 126 8.12 -5.36 9.96
C ARG A 126 8.92 -4.36 9.16
N THR A 127 9.34 -3.30 9.83
CA THR A 127 10.27 -2.29 9.30
C THR A 127 11.73 -2.72 9.54
N SER A 128 12.69 -1.97 8.99
CA SER A 128 14.13 -2.28 9.08
C SER A 128 14.45 -3.72 8.66
N THR A 129 13.67 -4.29 7.74
CA THR A 129 13.79 -5.68 7.28
C THR A 129 14.01 -5.71 5.77
N SER A 130 15.25 -5.95 5.36
CA SER A 130 15.61 -6.06 3.95
C SER A 130 15.26 -7.44 3.38
N VAL A 131 14.65 -7.45 2.20
CA VAL A 131 14.45 -8.67 1.42
C VAL A 131 15.70 -8.94 0.60
N LEU A 132 16.26 -10.15 0.74
CA LEU A 132 17.49 -10.57 0.08
C LEU A 132 17.22 -11.49 -1.10
N SER A 133 16.17 -12.31 -1.01
CA SER A 133 15.80 -13.24 -2.07
C SER A 133 14.32 -13.59 -2.03
N VAL A 134 13.76 -13.94 -3.18
CA VAL A 134 12.42 -14.51 -3.30
C VAL A 134 12.52 -15.71 -4.25
N THR A 135 12.18 -16.87 -3.77
CA THR A 135 12.13 -18.10 -4.57
C THR A 135 10.76 -18.74 -4.50
N LYS A 136 10.42 -19.54 -5.50
CA LYS A 136 9.15 -20.28 -5.53
C LYS A 136 9.44 -21.75 -5.84
N ALA A 137 8.99 -22.63 -4.97
CA ALA A 137 9.07 -24.08 -5.18
C ALA A 137 7.77 -24.73 -4.68
N GLU A 138 7.25 -25.69 -5.42
CA GLU A 138 6.08 -26.51 -5.04
C GLU A 138 4.86 -25.67 -4.55
N GLY A 139 4.60 -24.54 -5.20
CA GLY A 139 3.46 -23.64 -4.85
C GLY A 139 3.66 -22.86 -3.55
N CYS A 140 4.90 -22.79 -3.05
CA CYS A 140 5.27 -22.01 -1.87
C CYS A 140 6.35 -20.99 -2.25
N PHE A 141 6.19 -19.76 -1.76
CA PHE A 141 7.24 -18.74 -1.83
C PHE A 141 8.09 -18.80 -0.56
N THR A 142 9.40 -18.73 -0.74
CA THR A 142 10.36 -18.51 0.34
C THR A 142 10.98 -17.13 0.16
N VAL A 143 10.84 -16.27 1.16
CA VAL A 143 11.39 -14.92 1.19
C VAL A 143 12.54 -14.91 2.18
N GLY A 144 13.76 -14.77 1.67
CA GLY A 144 14.96 -14.57 2.49
C GLY A 144 15.07 -13.11 2.90
N THR A 145 15.22 -12.86 4.20
CA THR A 145 15.34 -11.50 4.75
C THR A 145 16.58 -11.36 5.62
N SER A 146 16.93 -10.13 5.97
CA SER A 146 18.00 -9.84 6.96
C SER A 146 17.72 -10.44 8.35
N ALA A 147 16.47 -10.83 8.64
CA ALA A 147 16.04 -11.40 9.90
C ALA A 147 15.73 -12.92 9.83
N GLY A 148 16.01 -13.56 8.66
CA GLY A 148 15.76 -14.99 8.44
C GLY A 148 14.82 -15.27 7.26
N GLY A 149 14.56 -16.55 7.01
CA GLY A 149 13.66 -17.01 5.94
C GLY A 149 12.21 -17.08 6.40
N LEU A 150 11.29 -16.74 5.51
CA LEU A 150 9.84 -16.74 5.73
C LEU A 150 9.14 -17.40 4.55
N THR A 151 8.01 -18.07 4.81
CA THR A 151 7.26 -18.79 3.77
C THR A 151 5.84 -18.24 3.61
N ALA A 152 5.36 -18.19 2.35
CA ALA A 152 4.00 -17.75 2.05
C ALA A 152 3.39 -18.46 0.84
N SER A 153 2.06 -18.43 0.77
CA SER A 153 1.31 -18.89 -0.41
C SER A 153 1.41 -17.92 -1.58
N SER A 154 1.51 -16.62 -1.27
CA SER A 154 1.55 -15.53 -2.26
C SER A 154 2.53 -14.45 -1.84
N VAL A 155 3.11 -13.77 -2.82
CA VAL A 155 3.95 -12.58 -2.63
C VAL A 155 3.41 -11.45 -3.49
N ILE A 156 3.32 -10.26 -2.92
CA ILE A 156 2.98 -9.02 -3.62
C ILE A 156 4.22 -8.12 -3.60
N VAL A 157 4.71 -7.76 -4.79
CA VAL A 157 5.82 -6.82 -4.95
C VAL A 157 5.23 -5.41 -5.09
N ALA A 158 5.53 -4.53 -4.13
CA ALA A 158 4.99 -3.17 -4.03
C ALA A 158 6.07 -2.13 -3.67
N THR A 159 7.28 -2.34 -4.19
CA THR A 159 8.46 -1.50 -3.96
C THR A 159 8.48 -0.24 -4.83
#